data_94cf05052a677e5771c6ec8277767765
#
_entry.id   94cf05052a677e5771c6ec8277767765
#
_cell.length_a   1.000
_cell.length_b   1.000
_cell.length_c   1.000
_cell.angle_alpha   90.00
_cell.angle_beta   90.00
_cell.angle_gamma   90.00
#
_symmetry.space_group_name_H-M   'P 1'
#
loop_
_entity.id
_entity.type
_entity.pdbx_description
1 polymer ?
#
loop_
_entity_poly.entity_id
_entity_poly.type
_entity_poly.pdbx_seq_one_letter_code
_entity_poly.pdbx_strand_id
1 'polypeptide(L)'
;MGQKVHPIGFRLGITKEHTSHWYAEKSKYTENLLKDIEVREHLFSQLSHASVSRIEIERTEDNARVFIHTARPGVVIGKRGEDIDRMREEITLMMGIPVTLSIQEIRKPDLDAKLLADNVAQQLERRVMFRRAMKRAIQNAMRQGAQGVKIRVAGRLGGAEIARAEWHKEGRVPLHTLRADVDYGLSEAKTTYGIIGVKAWVFRGEILDKKAKEKKEK
;
A
#
# COMPACT_ATOMS: atom_id res chain seq x y z
N MET A 1 16.86 9.48 19.68
CA MET A 1 16.87 8.67 18.42
C MET A 1 16.51 9.61 17.27
N GLY A 2 17.32 9.62 16.20
CA GLY A 2 17.04 10.45 15.02
C GLY A 2 15.77 10.04 14.29
N GLN A 3 15.16 11.02 13.61
CA GLN A 3 14.01 10.78 12.74
C GLN A 3 14.46 10.00 11.49
N LYS A 4 13.57 9.18 10.95
CA LYS A 4 13.84 8.38 9.76
C LYS A 4 13.02 8.91 8.59
N VAL A 5 13.66 9.06 7.45
CA VAL A 5 12.99 9.47 6.21
C VAL A 5 12.04 8.36 5.74
N HIS A 6 10.91 8.76 5.15
CA HIS A 6 9.96 7.82 4.57
C HIS A 6 10.60 7.07 3.39
N PRO A 7 10.60 5.71 3.39
CA PRO A 7 11.37 4.95 2.40
C PRO A 7 10.93 5.19 0.95
N ILE A 8 9.63 5.33 0.72
CA ILE A 8 9.08 5.65 -0.61
C ILE A 8 9.40 7.09 -0.98
N GLY A 9 9.16 8.06 -0.08
CA GLY A 9 9.43 9.47 -0.33
C GLY A 9 10.89 9.76 -0.68
N PHE A 10 11.82 9.07 -0.01
CA PHE A 10 13.26 9.17 -0.30
C PHE A 10 13.63 8.71 -1.72
N ARG A 11 12.81 7.84 -2.33
CA ARG A 11 13.07 7.21 -3.65
C ARG A 11 12.20 7.76 -4.76
N LEU A 12 11.34 8.72 -4.49
CA LEU A 12 10.51 9.35 -5.51
C LEU A 12 11.37 10.01 -6.60
N GLY A 13 10.98 9.82 -7.86
CA GLY A 13 11.67 10.34 -9.02
C GLY A 13 12.94 9.56 -9.41
N ILE A 14 13.42 8.63 -8.56
CA ILE A 14 14.62 7.81 -8.84
C ILE A 14 14.20 6.36 -9.14
N THR A 15 13.65 5.64 -8.14
CA THR A 15 13.25 4.24 -8.28
C THR A 15 11.74 4.04 -8.07
N LYS A 16 11.06 4.98 -7.46
CA LYS A 16 9.61 4.98 -7.25
C LYS A 16 8.97 6.17 -7.95
N GLU A 17 7.78 5.95 -8.48
CA GLU A 17 6.93 6.99 -9.04
C GLU A 17 5.88 7.43 -8.03
N HIS A 18 5.32 8.61 -8.23
CA HIS A 18 4.24 9.14 -7.40
C HIS A 18 2.93 8.44 -7.78
N THR A 19 2.00 8.35 -6.83
CA THR A 19 0.68 7.74 -7.07
C THR A 19 -0.32 8.69 -7.72
N SER A 20 0.04 9.95 -7.92
CA SER A 20 -0.71 10.96 -8.69
C SER A 20 0.11 11.43 -9.86
N HIS A 21 -0.41 11.25 -11.07
CA HIS A 21 0.24 11.62 -12.32
C HIS A 21 -0.61 12.66 -13.02
N TRP A 22 -0.45 13.95 -12.63
CA TRP A 22 -1.15 15.07 -13.27
C TRP A 22 -0.46 16.39 -12.98
N TYR A 23 -0.77 17.35 -13.81
CA TYR A 23 -0.37 18.74 -13.66
C TYR A 23 -1.61 19.64 -13.67
N ALA A 24 -1.63 20.67 -12.84
CA ALA A 24 -2.66 21.69 -12.84
C ALA A 24 -2.08 23.07 -12.53
N GLU A 25 -2.72 24.11 -13.02
CA GLU A 25 -2.40 25.49 -12.65
C GLU A 25 -2.68 25.73 -11.15
N LYS A 26 -2.00 26.74 -10.58
CA LYS A 26 -2.06 27.03 -9.13
C LYS A 26 -3.48 27.13 -8.58
N SER A 27 -4.41 27.73 -9.32
CA SER A 27 -5.79 27.93 -8.90
C SER A 27 -6.56 26.61 -8.77
N LYS A 28 -6.35 25.67 -9.70
CA LYS A 28 -7.03 24.37 -9.75
C LYS A 28 -6.31 23.27 -8.96
N TYR A 29 -5.03 23.49 -8.62
CA TYR A 29 -4.20 22.47 -7.97
C TYR A 29 -4.79 22.01 -6.63
N THR A 30 -5.15 22.96 -5.78
CA THR A 30 -5.67 22.66 -4.43
C THR A 30 -6.99 21.88 -4.49
N GLU A 31 -7.90 22.33 -5.36
CA GLU A 31 -9.20 21.67 -5.53
C GLU A 31 -9.03 20.21 -6.02
N ASN A 32 -8.21 20.01 -7.05
CA ASN A 32 -7.94 18.68 -7.58
C ASN A 32 -7.26 17.77 -6.56
N LEU A 33 -6.32 18.31 -5.77
CA LEU A 33 -5.64 17.54 -4.72
C LEU A 33 -6.61 17.09 -3.63
N LEU A 34 -7.49 17.98 -3.16
CA LEU A 34 -8.48 17.63 -2.14
C LEU A 34 -9.43 16.55 -2.64
N LYS A 35 -9.96 16.68 -3.85
CA LYS A 35 -10.82 15.66 -4.48
C LYS A 35 -10.10 14.31 -4.62
N ASP A 36 -8.81 14.30 -4.98
CA ASP A 36 -8.04 13.05 -5.06
C ASP A 36 -7.85 12.37 -3.70
N ILE A 37 -7.67 13.15 -2.63
CA ILE A 37 -7.57 12.62 -1.27
C ILE A 37 -8.90 11.99 -0.85
N GLU A 38 -10.01 12.71 -1.03
CA GLU A 38 -11.36 12.23 -0.72
C GLU A 38 -11.70 10.94 -1.47
N VAL A 39 -11.40 10.87 -2.76
CA VAL A 39 -11.61 9.66 -3.58
C VAL A 39 -10.78 8.48 -3.07
N ARG A 40 -9.51 8.71 -2.71
CA ARG A 40 -8.68 7.64 -2.15
C ARG A 40 -9.22 7.12 -0.82
N GLU A 41 -9.57 8.02 0.09
CA GLU A 41 -10.13 7.63 1.40
C GLU A 41 -11.43 6.87 1.24
N HIS A 42 -12.32 7.33 0.36
CA HIS A 42 -13.58 6.67 0.04
C HIS A 42 -13.35 5.25 -0.50
N LEU A 43 -12.48 5.09 -1.50
CA LEU A 43 -12.15 3.80 -2.08
C LEU A 43 -11.47 2.85 -1.08
N PHE A 44 -10.53 3.32 -0.27
CA PHE A 44 -9.92 2.50 0.77
C PHE A 44 -10.93 2.05 1.83
N SER A 45 -11.89 2.88 2.16
CA SER A 45 -12.97 2.55 3.10
C SER A 45 -13.91 1.47 2.54
N GLN A 46 -14.39 1.65 1.32
CA GLN A 46 -15.29 0.71 0.65
C GLN A 46 -14.60 -0.65 0.38
N LEU A 47 -13.35 -0.62 -0.08
CA LEU A 47 -12.61 -1.79 -0.51
C LEU A 47 -11.71 -2.40 0.58
N SER A 48 -11.97 -2.14 1.85
CA SER A 48 -11.18 -2.64 2.98
C SER A 48 -11.02 -4.18 2.99
N HIS A 49 -12.03 -4.90 2.48
CA HIS A 49 -12.06 -6.37 2.37
C HIS A 49 -11.42 -6.91 1.09
N ALA A 50 -11.14 -6.06 0.11
CA ALA A 50 -10.60 -6.45 -1.20
C ALA A 50 -9.06 -6.53 -1.24
N SER A 51 -8.37 -6.22 -0.14
CA SER A 51 -6.90 -6.21 -0.07
C SER A 51 -6.27 -5.29 -1.12
N VAL A 52 -6.65 -4.01 -1.08
CA VAL A 52 -6.10 -2.96 -1.96
C VAL A 52 -4.74 -2.51 -1.43
N SER A 53 -3.74 -2.50 -2.28
CA SER A 53 -2.38 -2.02 -1.95
C SER A 53 -2.25 -0.53 -2.14
N ARG A 54 -2.53 -0.05 -3.34
CA ARG A 54 -2.42 1.36 -3.71
C ARG A 54 -3.46 1.75 -4.76
N ILE A 55 -3.73 3.03 -4.82
CA ILE A 55 -4.62 3.65 -5.81
C ILE A 55 -3.80 4.72 -6.53
N GLU A 56 -3.66 4.59 -7.83
CA GLU A 56 -2.98 5.55 -8.70
C GLU A 56 -4.03 6.37 -9.45
N ILE A 57 -3.83 7.68 -9.54
CA ILE A 57 -4.75 8.60 -10.21
C ILE A 57 -3.97 9.37 -11.27
N GLU A 58 -4.41 9.22 -12.51
CA GLU A 58 -3.96 10.02 -13.64
C GLU A 58 -5.08 10.99 -14.01
N ARG A 59 -4.77 12.28 -14.13
CA ARG A 59 -5.71 13.29 -14.63
C ARG A 59 -5.20 13.91 -15.90
N THR A 60 -6.10 14.04 -16.85
CA THR A 60 -6.00 14.96 -17.97
C THR A 60 -6.98 16.12 -17.76
N GLU A 61 -7.05 17.08 -18.66
CA GLU A 61 -7.97 18.23 -18.50
C GLU A 61 -9.44 17.78 -18.39
N ASP A 62 -9.85 16.82 -19.22
CA ASP A 62 -11.25 16.42 -19.36
C ASP A 62 -11.59 15.07 -18.69
N ASN A 63 -10.61 14.25 -18.36
CA ASN A 63 -10.83 12.90 -17.90
C ASN A 63 -9.90 12.51 -16.74
N ALA A 64 -10.34 11.57 -15.90
CA ALA A 64 -9.48 10.92 -14.93
C ALA A 64 -9.45 9.40 -15.12
N ARG A 65 -8.29 8.82 -14.88
CA ARG A 65 -8.10 7.36 -14.82
C ARG A 65 -7.66 6.98 -13.42
N VAL A 66 -8.37 6.05 -12.82
CA VAL A 66 -8.06 5.54 -11.47
C VAL A 66 -7.69 4.07 -11.59
N PHE A 67 -6.44 3.75 -11.21
CA PHE A 67 -5.94 2.39 -11.19
C PHE A 67 -5.97 1.86 -9.77
N ILE A 68 -6.70 0.76 -9.55
CA ILE A 68 -6.82 0.10 -8.24
C ILE A 68 -5.97 -1.17 -8.27
N HIS A 69 -4.86 -1.16 -7.52
CA HIS A 69 -3.99 -2.32 -7.37
C HIS A 69 -4.48 -3.19 -6.22
N THR A 70 -4.95 -4.40 -6.53
CA THR A 70 -5.54 -5.31 -5.56
C THR A 70 -5.02 -6.74 -5.72
N ALA A 71 -4.99 -7.48 -4.61
CA ALA A 71 -4.71 -8.92 -4.64
C ALA A 71 -5.96 -9.76 -4.97
N ARG A 72 -7.17 -9.17 -4.92
CA ARG A 72 -8.44 -9.87 -5.13
C ARG A 72 -9.34 -9.11 -6.11
N PRO A 73 -8.98 -9.08 -7.40
CA PRO A 73 -9.73 -8.31 -8.39
C PRO A 73 -11.20 -8.71 -8.49
N GLY A 74 -11.53 -10.00 -8.34
CA GLY A 74 -12.90 -10.48 -8.40
C GLY A 74 -13.83 -9.90 -7.33
N VAL A 75 -13.28 -9.52 -6.17
CA VAL A 75 -14.06 -8.88 -5.08
C VAL A 75 -14.37 -7.41 -5.43
N VAL A 76 -13.47 -6.73 -6.15
CA VAL A 76 -13.67 -5.33 -6.57
C VAL A 76 -14.64 -5.24 -7.74
N ILE A 77 -14.56 -6.19 -8.68
CA ILE A 77 -15.44 -6.23 -9.86
C ILE A 77 -16.88 -6.51 -9.45
N GLY A 78 -17.05 -7.36 -8.42
CA GLY A 78 -18.37 -7.75 -7.96
C GLY A 78 -19.11 -8.70 -8.90
N LYS A 79 -20.41 -8.88 -8.64
CA LYS A 79 -21.26 -9.73 -9.46
C LYS A 79 -21.58 -9.01 -10.78
N ARG A 80 -21.17 -9.58 -11.91
CA ARG A 80 -21.43 -9.06 -13.28
C ARG A 80 -20.91 -7.64 -13.53
N GLY A 81 -20.02 -7.10 -12.69
CA GLY A 81 -19.47 -5.75 -12.85
C GLY A 81 -20.34 -4.63 -12.27
N GLU A 82 -21.44 -4.93 -11.59
CA GLU A 82 -22.34 -3.92 -11.00
C GLU A 82 -21.64 -3.05 -9.95
N ASP A 83 -20.76 -3.65 -9.13
CA ASP A 83 -20.04 -2.92 -8.08
C ASP A 83 -19.04 -1.93 -8.66
N ILE A 84 -18.32 -2.29 -9.73
CA ILE A 84 -17.38 -1.38 -10.38
C ILE A 84 -18.09 -0.23 -11.10
N ASP A 85 -19.23 -0.49 -11.75
CA ASP A 85 -20.00 0.55 -12.42
C ASP A 85 -20.56 1.55 -11.42
N ARG A 86 -21.08 1.07 -10.31
CA ARG A 86 -21.54 1.91 -9.20
C ARG A 86 -20.42 2.78 -8.61
N MET A 87 -19.26 2.18 -8.32
CA MET A 87 -18.09 2.94 -7.85
C MET A 87 -17.65 3.99 -8.86
N ARG A 88 -17.68 3.69 -10.14
CA ARG A 88 -17.34 4.65 -11.20
C ARG A 88 -18.28 5.85 -11.19
N GLU A 89 -19.58 5.65 -11.03
CA GLU A 89 -20.56 6.71 -10.94
C GLU A 89 -20.34 7.58 -9.68
N GLU A 90 -20.14 6.97 -8.53
CA GLU A 90 -19.84 7.67 -7.27
C GLU A 90 -18.58 8.54 -7.40
N ILE A 91 -17.49 8.01 -7.95
CA ILE A 91 -16.24 8.76 -8.13
C ILE A 91 -16.41 9.87 -9.17
N THR A 92 -17.16 9.64 -10.24
CA THR A 92 -17.46 10.66 -11.25
C THR A 92 -18.19 11.85 -10.62
N LEU A 93 -19.14 11.60 -9.73
CA LEU A 93 -19.82 12.66 -8.97
C LEU A 93 -18.87 13.43 -8.05
N MET A 94 -17.97 12.73 -7.34
CA MET A 94 -17.00 13.35 -6.43
C MET A 94 -15.96 14.19 -7.19
N MET A 95 -15.45 13.69 -8.29
CA MET A 95 -14.41 14.39 -9.08
C MET A 95 -14.98 15.50 -9.97
N GLY A 96 -16.25 15.39 -10.40
CA GLY A 96 -16.88 16.30 -11.34
C GLY A 96 -16.41 16.20 -12.78
N ILE A 97 -15.67 15.11 -13.12
CA ILE A 97 -15.16 14.80 -14.46
C ILE A 97 -15.38 13.31 -14.74
N PRO A 98 -15.48 12.90 -16.01
CA PRO A 98 -15.61 11.49 -16.38
C PRO A 98 -14.44 10.66 -15.86
N VAL A 99 -14.75 9.52 -15.21
CA VAL A 99 -13.73 8.66 -14.61
C VAL A 99 -13.74 7.28 -15.26
N THR A 100 -12.55 6.77 -15.57
CA THR A 100 -12.34 5.38 -15.99
C THR A 100 -11.66 4.63 -14.87
N LEU A 101 -12.29 3.55 -14.36
CA LEU A 101 -11.69 2.65 -13.37
C LEU A 101 -10.98 1.49 -14.08
N SER A 102 -9.74 1.23 -13.67
CA SER A 102 -8.96 0.08 -14.13
C SER A 102 -8.46 -0.71 -12.93
N ILE A 103 -8.71 -2.02 -12.92
CA ILE A 103 -8.26 -2.90 -11.84
C ILE A 103 -7.00 -3.61 -12.29
N GLN A 104 -5.96 -3.52 -11.47
CA GLN A 104 -4.69 -4.21 -11.69
C GLN A 104 -4.47 -5.28 -10.62
N GLU A 105 -4.24 -6.51 -11.06
CA GLU A 105 -3.99 -7.63 -10.17
C GLU A 105 -2.55 -7.64 -9.67
N ILE A 106 -2.38 -7.80 -8.35
CA ILE A 106 -1.10 -8.04 -7.72
C ILE A 106 -0.86 -9.55 -7.61
N ARG A 107 -0.05 -10.10 -8.52
CA ARG A 107 0.23 -11.54 -8.59
C ARG A 107 0.95 -12.10 -7.36
N LYS A 108 1.76 -11.28 -6.68
CA LYS A 108 2.54 -11.68 -5.49
C LYS A 108 2.23 -10.76 -4.30
N PRO A 109 1.11 -10.98 -3.60
CA PRO A 109 0.66 -10.09 -2.52
C PRO A 109 1.62 -10.03 -1.33
N ASP A 110 2.33 -11.12 -1.00
CA ASP A 110 3.28 -11.14 0.11
C ASP A 110 4.57 -10.34 -0.17
N LEU A 111 4.82 -9.92 -1.42
CA LEU A 111 5.91 -8.99 -1.77
C LEU A 111 5.49 -7.51 -1.71
N ASP A 112 4.22 -7.23 -1.49
CA ASP A 112 3.69 -5.89 -1.31
C ASP A 112 3.68 -5.55 0.17
N ALA A 113 4.37 -4.45 0.54
CA ALA A 113 4.54 -4.11 1.94
C ALA A 113 3.22 -3.67 2.61
N LYS A 114 2.31 -3.04 1.86
CA LYS A 114 0.99 -2.63 2.38
C LYS A 114 0.13 -3.85 2.68
N LEU A 115 0.02 -4.79 1.74
CA LEU A 115 -0.75 -6.02 1.92
C LEU A 115 -0.19 -6.91 3.03
N LEU A 116 1.15 -6.96 3.14
CA LEU A 116 1.83 -7.66 4.22
C LEU A 116 1.49 -7.06 5.59
N ALA A 117 1.50 -5.71 5.70
CA ALA A 117 1.14 -5.02 6.93
C ALA A 117 -0.33 -5.25 7.30
N ASP A 118 -1.24 -5.16 6.31
CA ASP A 118 -2.67 -5.40 6.50
C ASP A 118 -2.97 -6.84 6.95
N ASN A 119 -2.27 -7.82 6.38
CA ASN A 119 -2.39 -9.22 6.80
C ASN A 119 -1.97 -9.42 8.27
N VAL A 120 -0.85 -8.81 8.68
CA VAL A 120 -0.41 -8.86 10.08
C VAL A 120 -1.42 -8.15 10.98
N ALA A 121 -1.92 -6.98 10.60
CA ALA A 121 -2.92 -6.23 11.36
C ALA A 121 -4.21 -7.05 11.58
N GLN A 122 -4.75 -7.67 10.53
CA GLN A 122 -5.91 -8.55 10.62
C GLN A 122 -5.69 -9.77 11.55
N GLN A 123 -4.47 -10.36 11.53
CA GLN A 123 -4.14 -11.43 12.45
C GLN A 123 -4.10 -10.97 13.91
N LEU A 124 -3.61 -9.73 14.17
CA LEU A 124 -3.61 -9.14 15.52
C LEU A 124 -5.02 -8.86 16.02
N GLU A 125 -5.92 -8.38 15.17
CA GLU A 125 -7.34 -8.19 15.48
C GLU A 125 -8.03 -9.51 15.86
N ARG A 126 -7.63 -10.60 15.18
CA ARG A 126 -8.08 -11.96 15.50
C ARG A 126 -7.36 -12.57 16.71
N ARG A 127 -6.63 -11.78 17.49
CA ARG A 127 -5.90 -12.18 18.71
C ARG A 127 -4.83 -13.24 18.49
N VAL A 128 -4.28 -13.34 17.29
CA VAL A 128 -3.10 -14.19 17.04
C VAL A 128 -1.89 -13.56 17.73
N MET A 129 -1.04 -14.39 18.34
CA MET A 129 0.18 -13.94 19.01
C MET A 129 1.08 -13.17 18.01
N PHE A 130 1.43 -11.93 18.33
CA PHE A 130 2.13 -11.00 17.43
C PHE A 130 3.47 -11.54 16.91
N ARG A 131 4.24 -12.26 17.75
CA ARG A 131 5.51 -12.89 17.33
C ARG A 131 5.29 -13.96 16.24
N ARG A 132 4.23 -14.74 16.37
CA ARG A 132 3.86 -15.77 15.39
C ARG A 132 3.39 -15.14 14.08
N ALA A 133 2.55 -14.09 14.16
CA ALA A 133 2.09 -13.35 12.99
C ALA A 133 3.24 -12.72 12.21
N MET A 134 4.16 -12.02 12.88
CA MET A 134 5.34 -11.43 12.24
C MET A 134 6.25 -12.48 11.58
N LYS A 135 6.60 -13.57 12.29
CA LYS A 135 7.46 -14.62 11.73
C LYS A 135 6.85 -15.27 10.50
N ARG A 136 5.55 -15.61 10.55
CA ARG A 136 4.84 -16.22 9.42
C ARG A 136 4.81 -15.30 8.21
N ALA A 137 4.49 -14.02 8.41
CA ALA A 137 4.47 -13.04 7.34
C ALA A 137 5.85 -12.86 6.67
N ILE A 138 6.93 -12.80 7.46
CA ILE A 138 8.29 -12.71 6.95
C ILE A 138 8.66 -13.97 6.16
N GLN A 139 8.40 -15.16 6.69
CA GLN A 139 8.68 -16.41 6.00
C GLN A 139 7.95 -16.52 4.65
N ASN A 140 6.69 -16.10 4.59
CA ASN A 140 5.93 -16.12 3.35
C ASN A 140 6.55 -15.17 2.31
N ALA A 141 6.87 -13.94 2.71
CA ALA A 141 7.51 -12.98 1.82
C ALA A 141 8.88 -13.45 1.31
N MET A 142 9.69 -14.07 2.18
CA MET A 142 10.99 -14.65 1.79
C MET A 142 10.83 -15.81 0.81
N ARG A 143 9.81 -16.67 0.99
CA ARG A 143 9.49 -17.75 0.04
C ARG A 143 9.07 -17.24 -1.33
N GLN A 144 8.41 -16.08 -1.39
CA GLN A 144 8.00 -15.45 -2.65
C GLN A 144 9.14 -14.71 -3.36
N GLY A 145 10.33 -14.65 -2.74
CA GLY A 145 11.54 -14.10 -3.35
C GLY A 145 11.94 -12.72 -2.86
N ALA A 146 11.46 -12.26 -1.70
CA ALA A 146 12.00 -11.07 -1.05
C ALA A 146 13.46 -11.31 -0.65
N GLN A 147 14.34 -10.34 -0.87
CA GLN A 147 15.73 -10.39 -0.41
C GLN A 147 15.90 -9.97 1.05
N GLY A 148 14.90 -9.34 1.59
CA GLY A 148 14.85 -8.99 2.99
C GLY A 148 13.53 -8.34 3.39
N VAL A 149 13.10 -8.64 4.60
CA VAL A 149 11.85 -8.13 5.16
C VAL A 149 12.08 -7.68 6.59
N LYS A 150 11.47 -6.56 6.95
CA LYS A 150 11.42 -6.06 8.32
C LYS A 150 9.99 -5.70 8.67
N ILE A 151 9.49 -6.21 9.79
CA ILE A 151 8.19 -5.85 10.33
C ILE A 151 8.39 -5.27 11.72
N ARG A 152 7.73 -4.16 12.02
CA ARG A 152 7.68 -3.54 13.34
C ARG A 152 6.23 -3.40 13.78
N VAL A 153 5.95 -3.85 14.98
CA VAL A 153 4.64 -3.73 15.61
C VAL A 153 4.80 -2.90 16.87
N ALA A 154 3.95 -1.90 17.08
CA ALA A 154 4.03 -0.98 18.20
C ALA A 154 2.64 -0.69 18.78
N GLY A 155 2.51 -0.78 20.09
CA GLY A 155 1.27 -0.58 20.83
C GLY A 155 1.19 -1.47 22.06
N ARG A 156 -0.03 -1.73 22.55
CA ARG A 156 -0.30 -2.64 23.68
C ARG A 156 -0.29 -4.10 23.20
N LEU A 157 0.91 -4.63 22.97
CA LEU A 157 1.11 -5.96 22.41
C LEU A 157 0.58 -7.06 23.35
N GLY A 158 -0.34 -7.87 22.87
CA GLY A 158 -0.97 -8.94 23.67
C GLY A 158 -1.88 -8.43 24.78
N GLY A 159 -2.32 -7.16 24.74
CA GLY A 159 -3.13 -6.54 25.77
C GLY A 159 -2.33 -6.01 26.98
N ALA A 160 -1.00 -5.97 26.90
CA ALA A 160 -0.15 -5.42 27.95
C ALA A 160 -0.52 -3.96 28.28
N GLU A 161 -0.45 -3.59 29.55
CA GLU A 161 -0.80 -2.25 30.03
C GLU A 161 0.15 -1.19 29.46
N ILE A 162 1.45 -1.51 29.43
CA ILE A 162 2.49 -0.64 28.90
C ILE A 162 2.71 -0.94 27.43
N ALA A 163 2.57 0.10 26.59
CA ALA A 163 2.85 0.00 25.17
C ALA A 163 4.34 -0.22 24.91
N ARG A 164 4.66 -1.09 23.96
CA ARG A 164 6.04 -1.31 23.52
C ARG A 164 6.09 -1.54 22.03
N ALA A 165 7.29 -1.45 21.47
CA ALA A 165 7.53 -1.75 20.06
C ALA A 165 8.46 -2.97 19.96
N GLU A 166 8.03 -3.97 19.21
CA GLU A 166 8.84 -5.11 18.82
C GLU A 166 9.00 -5.15 17.31
N TRP A 167 10.14 -5.62 16.85
CA TRP A 167 10.40 -5.78 15.43
C TRP A 167 11.14 -7.09 15.16
N HIS A 168 10.90 -7.61 13.96
CA HIS A 168 11.63 -8.76 13.45
C HIS A 168 12.13 -8.46 12.03
N LYS A 169 13.33 -8.92 11.71
CA LYS A 169 13.98 -8.70 10.41
C LYS A 169 14.63 -9.99 9.95
N GLU A 170 14.48 -10.29 8.66
CA GLU A 170 15.17 -11.38 8.00
C GLU A 170 15.76 -10.87 6.67
N GLY A 171 16.96 -11.31 6.33
CA GLY A 171 17.67 -10.81 5.17
C GLY A 171 18.19 -9.37 5.29
N ARG A 172 18.42 -8.73 4.15
CA ARG A 172 18.99 -7.38 4.04
C ARG A 172 17.89 -6.36 3.74
N VAL A 173 17.85 -5.25 4.46
CA VAL A 173 16.92 -4.13 4.19
C VAL A 173 17.72 -2.82 4.17
N PRO A 174 18.28 -2.43 3.00
CA PRO A 174 19.16 -1.26 2.88
C PRO A 174 18.33 0.02 2.74
N LEU A 175 17.99 0.67 3.85
CA LEU A 175 17.12 1.86 3.85
C LEU A 175 17.79 3.10 3.25
N HIS A 176 19.14 3.21 3.33
CA HIS A 176 19.90 4.36 2.85
C HIS A 176 20.36 4.25 1.38
N THR A 177 20.24 3.09 0.77
CA THR A 177 20.63 2.86 -0.62
C THR A 177 19.50 3.29 -1.56
N LEU A 178 19.72 4.32 -2.39
CA LEU A 178 18.71 4.85 -3.33
C LEU A 178 18.31 3.83 -4.41
N ARG A 179 19.28 3.09 -4.94
CA ARG A 179 19.02 2.07 -5.97
C ARG A 179 18.26 0.84 -5.46
N ALA A 180 18.12 0.68 -4.14
CA ALA A 180 17.40 -0.45 -3.56
C ALA A 180 15.88 -0.26 -3.72
N ASP A 181 15.22 -1.25 -4.31
CA ASP A 181 13.75 -1.29 -4.38
C ASP A 181 13.19 -1.75 -3.02
N VAL A 182 12.95 -0.78 -2.16
CA VAL A 182 12.34 -0.99 -0.84
C VAL A 182 10.91 -0.50 -0.88
N ASP A 183 9.98 -1.41 -0.67
CA ASP A 183 8.58 -1.11 -0.48
C ASP A 183 8.25 -0.90 0.99
N TYR A 184 7.25 -0.05 1.29
CA TYR A 184 6.87 0.31 2.66
C TYR A 184 5.37 0.34 2.80
N GLY A 185 4.86 -0.31 3.85
CA GLY A 185 3.44 -0.31 4.19
C GLY A 185 3.23 0.00 5.67
N LEU A 186 2.16 0.76 5.93
CA LEU A 186 1.64 1.06 7.25
C LEU A 186 0.22 0.53 7.35
N SER A 187 -0.09 -0.13 8.47
CA SER A 187 -1.44 -0.58 8.80
C SER A 187 -1.70 -0.45 10.29
N GLU A 188 -2.96 -0.31 10.65
CA GLU A 188 -3.40 -0.19 12.02
C GLU A 188 -4.35 -1.35 12.34
N ALA A 189 -4.04 -2.07 13.42
CA ALA A 189 -4.90 -3.11 13.97
C ALA A 189 -5.74 -2.52 15.10
N LYS A 190 -7.06 -2.49 14.94
CA LYS A 190 -8.00 -2.00 15.95
C LYS A 190 -8.33 -3.15 16.90
N THR A 191 -7.71 -3.15 18.08
CA THR A 191 -7.94 -4.17 19.10
C THR A 191 -8.79 -3.63 20.25
N THR A 192 -9.35 -4.52 21.07
CA THR A 192 -10.13 -4.15 22.28
C THR A 192 -9.33 -3.32 23.28
N TYR A 193 -7.99 -3.40 23.24
CA TYR A 193 -7.08 -2.69 24.14
C TYR A 193 -6.48 -1.42 23.54
N GLY A 194 -6.89 -1.04 22.33
CA GLY A 194 -6.40 0.12 21.59
C GLY A 194 -5.84 -0.23 20.23
N ILE A 195 -5.23 0.76 19.57
CA ILE A 195 -4.68 0.62 18.22
C ILE A 195 -3.24 0.12 18.30
N ILE A 196 -2.91 -0.87 17.49
CA ILE A 196 -1.56 -1.37 17.30
C ILE A 196 -1.09 -0.99 15.89
N GLY A 197 -0.03 -0.18 15.79
CA GLY A 197 0.56 0.20 14.51
C GLY A 197 1.48 -0.89 13.98
N VAL A 198 1.30 -1.29 12.73
CA VAL A 198 2.14 -2.26 12.01
C VAL A 198 2.85 -1.54 10.88
N LYS A 199 4.18 -1.64 10.83
CA LYS A 199 5.01 -1.10 9.75
C LYS A 199 5.79 -2.24 9.11
N ALA A 200 5.71 -2.36 7.79
CA ALA A 200 6.41 -3.36 7.00
C ALA A 200 7.36 -2.71 5.99
N TRP A 201 8.52 -3.28 5.80
CA TRP A 201 9.50 -2.95 4.79
C TRP A 201 9.86 -4.22 4.04
N VAL A 202 9.73 -4.22 2.73
CA VAL A 202 10.06 -5.35 1.86
C VAL A 202 11.12 -4.90 0.87
N PHE A 203 12.27 -5.55 0.89
CA PHE A 203 13.35 -5.33 -0.07
C PHE A 203 13.26 -6.37 -1.17
N ARG A 204 13.02 -5.92 -2.40
CA ARG A 204 12.85 -6.78 -3.58
C ARG A 204 14.15 -7.00 -4.34
N GLY A 205 15.11 -6.08 -4.21
CA GLY A 205 16.41 -6.13 -4.93
C GLY A 205 16.93 -4.74 -5.26
N GLU A 206 18.01 -4.67 -6.01
CA GLU A 206 18.60 -3.41 -6.47
C GLU A 206 18.25 -3.18 -7.95
N ILE A 207 17.91 -1.95 -8.29
CA ILE A 207 17.64 -1.51 -9.66
C ILE A 207 18.89 -0.79 -10.15
N LEU A 208 19.62 -1.41 -11.05
CA LEU A 208 20.87 -0.87 -11.59
C LEU A 208 20.64 -0.04 -12.85
N ASP A 209 19.60 -0.40 -13.65
CA ASP A 209 19.23 0.32 -14.88
C ASP A 209 17.70 0.46 -15.00
N LYS A 210 17.22 1.67 -15.38
CA LYS A 210 15.79 1.89 -15.69
C LYS A 210 15.30 1.01 -16.85
N LYS A 211 16.14 0.77 -17.85
CA LYS A 211 15.84 -0.10 -19.02
C LYS A 211 15.64 -1.58 -18.67
N ALA A 212 16.16 -2.04 -17.54
CA ALA A 212 15.99 -3.42 -17.07
C ALA A 212 14.60 -3.67 -16.44
N LYS A 213 13.89 -2.61 -16.03
CA LYS A 213 12.51 -2.72 -15.49
C LYS A 213 11.51 -3.04 -16.59
N GLU A 214 11.56 -2.33 -17.70
CA GLU A 214 10.64 -2.52 -18.85
C GLU A 214 10.73 -3.91 -19.50
N LYS A 215 11.89 -4.58 -19.39
CA LYS A 215 12.08 -5.95 -19.88
C LYS A 215 11.56 -7.04 -18.95
N LYS A 216 11.29 -6.75 -17.68
CA LYS A 216 10.77 -7.74 -16.70
C LYS A 216 9.25 -7.68 -16.54
N GLU A 217 8.60 -6.65 -17.06
CA GLU A 217 7.15 -6.46 -17.02
C GLU A 217 6.44 -6.84 -18.34
N LYS A 218 7.22 -7.19 -19.39
CA LYS A 218 6.74 -7.86 -20.60
C LYS A 218 6.97 -9.37 -20.49
#